data_18f2a13e502f3a59d7c915ca1fe23c3f
#
_entry.id   18f2a13e502f3a59d7c915ca1fe23c3f
#
_cell.length_a   1.000
_cell.length_b   1.000
_cell.length_c   1.000
_cell.angle_alpha   90.00
_cell.angle_beta   90.00
_cell.angle_gamma   90.00
#
_symmetry.space_group_name_H-M   'P 1'
#
loop_
_entity.id
_entity.type
_entity.pdbx_description
1 polymer ?
#
loop_
_entity_poly.entity_id
_entity_poly.type
_entity_poly.pdbx_seq_one_letter_code
_entity_poly.pdbx_strand_id
1 'polypeptide(L)'
;MRKIFLLFSLVVISLLGVSCSEDRDFTGSADLTIDKTTYHMPIANFVFADGVTDVLGTNVSQTLSVKVKGNEVKQYTIGYGKDFEEMSVAHPFGEGFATQVDLEFVSTIDAREEFVAVCGVLTMSEYGEDSIAATFTGKMLRKDHALSLIGGNLTPEAVQNSLRTFSGQFVAVP
;
A
#
# COMPACT_ATOMS: atom_id res chain seq x y z
N MET A 1 -66.80 -24.88 23.96
CA MET A 1 -65.46 -24.36 24.31
C MET A 1 -64.39 -25.13 23.57
N ARG A 2 -64.20 -24.91 22.25
CA ARG A 2 -63.25 -25.68 21.45
C ARG A 2 -62.82 -24.93 20.16
N LYS A 3 -62.67 -23.60 20.23
CA LYS A 3 -62.29 -22.79 19.04
C LYS A 3 -61.27 -21.70 19.30
N ILE A 4 -60.54 -21.71 20.42
CA ILE A 4 -59.56 -20.64 20.78
C ILE A 4 -58.10 -21.11 20.69
N PHE A 5 -57.82 -22.38 20.46
CA PHE A 5 -56.45 -22.91 20.47
C PHE A 5 -55.75 -22.97 19.11
N LEU A 6 -56.36 -22.50 18.02
CA LEU A 6 -55.77 -22.58 16.66
C LEU A 6 -55.19 -21.25 16.11
N LEU A 7 -55.25 -20.18 16.91
CA LEU A 7 -54.76 -18.86 16.46
C LEU A 7 -53.41 -18.45 17.07
N PHE A 8 -52.86 -19.25 17.99
CA PHE A 8 -51.57 -18.94 18.61
C PHE A 8 -50.36 -19.64 18.00
N SER A 9 -50.57 -20.55 17.05
CA SER A 9 -49.51 -21.34 16.42
C SER A 9 -48.96 -20.71 15.13
N LEU A 10 -49.51 -19.60 14.64
CA LEU A 10 -49.13 -19.01 13.33
C LEU A 10 -48.29 -17.75 13.46
N VAL A 11 -48.00 -17.25 14.67
CA VAL A 11 -47.23 -16.02 14.90
C VAL A 11 -45.77 -16.25 15.28
N VAL A 12 -45.38 -17.50 15.57
CA VAL A 12 -44.00 -17.79 16.02
C VAL A 12 -43.04 -18.13 14.87
N ILE A 13 -43.54 -18.31 13.64
CA ILE A 13 -42.67 -18.69 12.48
C ILE A 13 -42.15 -17.48 11.70
N SER A 14 -42.58 -16.26 12.01
CA SER A 14 -42.17 -15.07 11.25
C SER A 14 -41.03 -14.28 11.91
N LEU A 15 -40.37 -14.80 12.95
CA LEU A 15 -39.24 -14.14 13.65
C LEU A 15 -37.89 -14.86 13.50
N LEU A 16 -37.83 -15.89 12.70
CA LEU A 16 -36.57 -16.32 12.13
C LEU A 16 -36.28 -15.47 10.89
N GLY A 17 -36.17 -14.16 11.11
CA GLY A 17 -35.52 -13.28 10.18
C GLY A 17 -34.14 -13.88 9.92
N VAL A 18 -33.98 -14.41 8.73
CA VAL A 18 -32.70 -14.71 8.11
C VAL A 18 -31.88 -13.42 8.25
N SER A 19 -31.06 -13.33 9.30
CA SER A 19 -29.90 -12.49 9.29
C SER A 19 -28.96 -13.12 8.25
N CYS A 20 -29.20 -12.84 6.98
CA CYS A 20 -28.11 -12.80 6.03
C CYS A 20 -27.20 -11.68 6.57
N SER A 21 -26.21 -12.03 7.37
CA SER A 21 -24.97 -11.28 7.37
C SER A 21 -24.55 -11.33 5.89
N GLU A 22 -24.70 -10.21 5.18
CA GLU A 22 -23.87 -9.97 4.04
C GLU A 22 -22.45 -10.00 4.62
N ASP A 23 -21.82 -11.17 4.61
CA ASP A 23 -20.37 -11.27 4.61
C ASP A 23 -19.97 -10.55 3.32
N ARG A 24 -19.86 -9.22 3.42
CA ARG A 24 -19.09 -8.47 2.45
C ARG A 24 -17.68 -8.96 2.69
N ASP A 25 -17.22 -9.85 1.83
CA ASP A 25 -15.80 -10.09 1.64
C ASP A 25 -15.18 -8.74 1.28
N PHE A 26 -14.86 -7.95 2.30
CA PHE A 26 -14.18 -6.69 2.14
C PHE A 26 -12.73 -7.03 1.77
N THR A 27 -12.47 -7.05 0.50
CA THR A 27 -11.10 -7.16 -0.02
C THR A 27 -10.51 -5.76 -0.03
N GLY A 28 -9.39 -5.55 0.64
CA GLY A 28 -8.64 -4.31 0.53
C GLY A 28 -8.25 -4.03 -0.92
N SER A 29 -7.88 -2.79 -1.21
CA SER A 29 -7.39 -2.40 -2.53
C SER A 29 -6.24 -1.41 -2.43
N ALA A 30 -5.42 -1.33 -3.48
CA ALA A 30 -4.36 -0.32 -3.60
C ALA A 30 -4.34 0.27 -5.01
N ASP A 31 -4.06 1.57 -5.07
CA ASP A 31 -3.83 2.31 -6.30
C ASP A 31 -2.45 2.94 -6.27
N LEU A 32 -1.72 2.84 -7.37
CA LEU A 32 -0.45 3.49 -7.57
C LEU A 32 -0.45 4.21 -8.91
N THR A 33 -0.11 5.49 -8.90
CA THR A 33 0.12 6.27 -10.13
C THR A 33 1.61 6.58 -10.23
N ILE A 34 2.22 6.18 -11.35
CA ILE A 34 3.60 6.54 -11.70
C ILE A 34 3.53 7.46 -12.91
N ASP A 35 4.01 8.70 -12.76
CA ASP A 35 3.87 9.79 -13.72
C ASP A 35 2.38 10.00 -14.10
N LYS A 36 1.92 9.39 -15.20
CA LYS A 36 0.54 9.50 -15.70
C LYS A 36 -0.19 8.17 -15.78
N THR A 37 0.46 7.07 -15.41
CA THR A 37 -0.10 5.73 -15.50
C THR A 37 -0.58 5.28 -14.13
N THR A 38 -1.86 4.93 -14.02
CA THR A 38 -2.44 4.41 -12.79
C THR A 38 -2.56 2.88 -12.87
N TYR A 39 -2.11 2.22 -11.82
CA TYR A 39 -2.18 0.78 -11.61
C TYR A 39 -3.14 0.50 -10.47
N HIS A 40 -4.14 -0.33 -10.73
CA HIS A 40 -5.15 -0.72 -9.73
C HIS A 40 -4.93 -2.17 -9.30
N MET A 41 -4.82 -2.38 -8.02
CA MET A 41 -4.67 -3.69 -7.37
C MET A 41 -5.90 -3.93 -6.50
N PRO A 42 -6.84 -4.78 -6.97
CA PRO A 42 -8.12 -5.00 -6.29
C PRO A 42 -8.02 -5.84 -5.02
N ILE A 43 -6.83 -6.31 -4.68
CA ILE A 43 -6.57 -7.06 -3.46
C ILE A 43 -5.43 -6.35 -2.73
N ALA A 44 -5.66 -5.98 -1.46
CA ALA A 44 -4.62 -5.47 -0.58
C ALA A 44 -4.77 -6.06 0.81
N ASN A 45 -3.73 -6.74 1.27
CA ASN A 45 -3.67 -7.34 2.59
C ASN A 45 -2.54 -6.74 3.42
N PHE A 46 -2.65 -6.80 4.74
CA PHE A 46 -1.56 -6.42 5.62
C PHE A 46 -1.30 -7.45 6.71
N VAL A 47 -0.06 -7.44 7.21
CA VAL A 47 0.37 -8.17 8.40
C VAL A 47 1.23 -7.25 9.25
N PHE A 48 1.03 -7.28 10.57
CA PHE A 48 1.93 -6.62 11.51
C PHE A 48 2.75 -7.66 12.26
N ALA A 49 4.05 -7.63 12.10
CA ALA A 49 4.99 -8.50 12.80
C ALA A 49 6.31 -7.77 13.07
N ASP A 50 6.91 -8.04 14.21
CA ASP A 50 8.24 -7.51 14.59
C ASP A 50 8.38 -5.99 14.50
N GLY A 51 7.28 -5.25 14.76
CA GLY A 51 7.27 -3.79 14.68
C GLY A 51 7.15 -3.22 13.26
N VAL A 52 6.89 -4.07 12.26
CA VAL A 52 6.72 -3.69 10.86
C VAL A 52 5.31 -4.05 10.40
N THR A 53 4.63 -3.08 9.78
CA THR A 53 3.42 -3.30 9.00
C THR A 53 3.81 -3.56 7.55
N ASP A 54 3.55 -4.77 7.06
CA ASP A 54 3.80 -5.18 5.67
C ASP A 54 2.47 -5.22 4.92
N VAL A 55 2.35 -4.40 3.87
CA VAL A 55 1.16 -4.30 3.01
C VAL A 55 1.50 -4.82 1.64
N LEU A 56 0.67 -5.72 1.13
CA LEU A 56 0.79 -6.29 -0.21
C LEU A 56 -0.47 -5.99 -1.02
N GLY A 57 -0.34 -5.08 -1.99
CA GLY A 57 -1.35 -4.85 -3.02
C GLY A 57 -1.03 -5.68 -4.27
N THR A 58 -2.02 -6.37 -4.86
CA THR A 58 -1.74 -7.23 -6.01
C THR A 58 -2.92 -7.34 -6.98
N ASN A 59 -2.57 -7.61 -8.23
CA ASN A 59 -3.42 -8.17 -9.26
C ASN A 59 -2.61 -9.22 -10.07
N VAL A 60 -3.16 -9.70 -11.19
CA VAL A 60 -2.53 -10.77 -12.01
C VAL A 60 -1.10 -10.42 -12.47
N SER A 61 -0.81 -9.13 -12.68
CA SER A 61 0.43 -8.68 -13.34
C SER A 61 1.21 -7.65 -12.55
N GLN A 62 0.69 -7.22 -11.40
CA GLN A 62 1.26 -6.11 -10.64
C GLN A 62 1.28 -6.43 -9.16
N THR A 63 2.33 -5.96 -8.50
CA THR A 63 2.50 -6.09 -7.05
C THR A 63 3.07 -4.80 -6.50
N LEU A 64 2.40 -4.26 -5.48
CA LEU A 64 2.86 -3.17 -4.65
C LEU A 64 3.19 -3.72 -3.26
N SER A 65 4.43 -3.59 -2.83
CA SER A 65 4.87 -3.93 -1.46
C SER A 65 5.18 -2.64 -0.72
N VAL A 66 4.57 -2.46 0.45
CA VAL A 66 4.80 -1.31 1.33
C VAL A 66 5.09 -1.81 2.73
N LYS A 67 6.33 -1.63 3.21
CA LYS A 67 6.76 -1.99 4.55
C LYS A 67 6.93 -0.75 5.40
N VAL A 68 6.14 -0.60 6.45
CA VAL A 68 6.15 0.56 7.35
C VAL A 68 6.71 0.15 8.71
N LYS A 69 7.74 0.84 9.18
CA LYS A 69 8.28 0.66 10.54
C LYS A 69 7.37 1.35 11.55
N GLY A 70 6.36 0.62 12.03
CA GLY A 70 5.37 1.08 13.00
C GLY A 70 3.94 0.70 12.65
N ASN A 71 3.02 1.11 13.55
CA ASN A 71 1.60 0.80 13.51
C ASN A 71 0.75 1.97 14.02
N GLU A 72 1.16 3.20 13.77
CA GLU A 72 0.49 4.39 14.27
C GLU A 72 -0.08 5.23 13.13
N VAL A 73 -1.17 5.93 13.42
CA VAL A 73 -1.72 6.97 12.52
C VAL A 73 -0.83 8.20 12.58
N LYS A 74 0.06 8.34 11.59
CA LYS A 74 0.99 9.47 11.45
C LYS A 74 1.62 9.49 10.05
N GLN A 75 2.50 10.46 9.84
CA GLN A 75 3.37 10.48 8.67
C GLN A 75 4.64 9.67 8.92
N TYR A 76 5.03 8.92 7.89
CA TYR A 76 6.26 8.14 7.83
C TYR A 76 7.11 8.62 6.66
N THR A 77 8.40 8.67 6.86
CA THR A 77 9.38 9.10 5.85
C THR A 77 9.73 7.95 4.91
N ILE A 78 9.69 8.22 3.62
CA ILE A 78 10.20 7.34 2.57
C ILE A 78 11.58 7.88 2.16
N GLY A 79 12.62 7.09 2.35
CA GLY A 79 13.99 7.47 1.96
C GLY A 79 14.42 8.83 2.52
N TYR A 80 14.69 9.79 1.64
CA TYR A 80 15.09 11.16 2.00
C TYR A 80 13.92 12.09 2.41
N GLY A 81 12.68 11.59 2.47
CA GLY A 81 11.52 12.41 2.77
C GLY A 81 11.19 13.36 1.61
N LYS A 82 10.83 14.61 1.94
CA LYS A 82 10.44 15.60 0.91
C LYS A 82 11.63 16.18 0.15
N ASP A 83 12.82 16.16 0.75
CA ASP A 83 13.98 16.95 0.31
C ASP A 83 14.94 16.09 -0.51
N PHE A 84 14.41 15.51 -1.61
CA PHE A 84 15.25 14.74 -2.53
C PHE A 84 16.37 15.59 -3.16
N GLU A 85 16.23 16.91 -3.22
CA GLU A 85 17.25 17.84 -3.72
C GLU A 85 18.51 17.85 -2.85
N GLU A 86 18.40 17.45 -1.57
CA GLU A 86 19.54 17.33 -0.66
C GLU A 86 20.28 15.98 -0.78
N MET A 87 19.77 15.05 -1.60
CA MET A 87 20.42 13.77 -1.81
C MET A 87 21.84 13.99 -2.38
N SER A 88 22.85 13.64 -1.60
CA SER A 88 24.22 13.53 -2.12
C SER A 88 24.28 12.38 -3.12
N VAL A 89 24.44 12.70 -4.39
CA VAL A 89 24.53 11.69 -5.45
C VAL A 89 25.78 10.83 -5.29
N ALA A 90 26.77 11.28 -4.55
CA ALA A 90 27.96 10.49 -4.20
C ALA A 90 27.63 9.39 -3.17
N HIS A 91 26.54 9.54 -2.41
CA HIS A 91 26.12 8.58 -1.39
C HIS A 91 24.58 8.47 -1.36
N PRO A 92 23.97 7.87 -2.39
CA PRO A 92 22.52 7.85 -2.57
C PRO A 92 21.75 7.11 -1.47
N PHE A 93 22.41 6.33 -0.62
CA PHE A 93 21.88 5.68 0.57
C PHE A 93 22.77 5.98 1.80
N GLY A 94 23.45 7.13 1.78
CA GLY A 94 24.36 7.59 2.82
C GLY A 94 23.68 8.38 3.92
N GLU A 95 24.44 9.33 4.49
CA GLU A 95 23.97 10.19 5.55
C GLU A 95 22.72 10.97 5.13
N GLY A 96 21.65 10.93 5.93
CA GLY A 96 20.34 11.52 5.62
C GLY A 96 19.30 10.55 5.04
N PHE A 97 19.71 9.35 4.59
CA PHE A 97 18.76 8.30 4.18
C PHE A 97 18.23 7.58 5.43
N ALA A 98 17.08 8.00 5.91
CA ALA A 98 16.43 7.44 7.09
C ALA A 98 15.03 6.96 6.73
N THR A 99 14.95 5.84 5.98
CA THR A 99 13.65 5.32 5.57
C THR A 99 12.91 4.66 6.74
N GLN A 100 11.66 5.08 6.92
CA GLN A 100 10.68 4.38 7.76
C GLN A 100 9.73 3.53 6.90
N VAL A 101 9.74 3.73 5.59
CA VAL A 101 8.89 3.02 4.63
C VAL A 101 9.73 2.53 3.47
N ASP A 102 9.73 1.24 3.25
CA ASP A 102 10.23 0.63 2.02
C ASP A 102 9.03 0.39 1.09
N LEU A 103 9.05 1.00 -0.11
CA LEU A 103 7.98 0.86 -1.10
C LEU A 103 8.59 0.38 -2.42
N GLU A 104 8.10 -0.76 -2.89
CA GLU A 104 8.49 -1.38 -4.15
C GLU A 104 7.25 -1.67 -5.01
N PHE A 105 7.40 -1.51 -6.32
CA PHE A 105 6.36 -1.88 -7.28
C PHE A 105 6.96 -2.71 -8.41
N VAL A 106 6.25 -3.77 -8.78
CA VAL A 106 6.60 -4.66 -9.88
C VAL A 106 5.43 -4.76 -10.85
N SER A 107 5.70 -4.57 -12.14
CA SER A 107 4.75 -4.83 -13.23
C SER A 107 5.35 -5.80 -14.23
N THR A 108 4.53 -6.71 -14.76
CA THR A 108 4.92 -7.72 -15.75
C THR A 108 4.06 -7.66 -17.01
N ILE A 109 3.37 -6.52 -17.27
CA ILE A 109 2.40 -6.41 -18.39
C ILE A 109 3.12 -6.53 -19.75
N ASP A 110 4.12 -5.69 -19.99
CA ASP A 110 4.85 -5.65 -21.28
C ASP A 110 6.26 -6.22 -21.14
N ALA A 111 6.95 -5.81 -20.12
CA ALA A 111 8.24 -6.32 -19.69
C ALA A 111 8.30 -6.21 -18.17
N ARG A 112 9.10 -7.07 -17.52
CA ARG A 112 9.27 -6.94 -16.08
C ARG A 112 9.90 -5.60 -15.74
N GLU A 113 9.14 -4.74 -15.11
CA GLU A 113 9.58 -3.45 -14.58
C GLU A 113 9.49 -3.48 -13.06
N GLU A 114 10.57 -3.09 -12.42
CA GLU A 114 10.67 -2.98 -10.97
C GLU A 114 11.05 -1.55 -10.60
N PHE A 115 10.31 -0.97 -9.65
CA PHE A 115 10.55 0.39 -9.15
C PHE A 115 10.72 0.34 -7.64
N VAL A 116 11.60 1.19 -7.12
CA VAL A 116 11.83 1.39 -5.69
C VAL A 116 11.69 2.87 -5.35
N ALA A 117 10.96 3.18 -4.29
CA ALA A 117 10.82 4.55 -3.83
C ALA A 117 12.12 5.02 -3.16
N VAL A 118 12.56 6.23 -3.51
CA VAL A 118 13.81 6.82 -3.00
C VAL A 118 13.57 8.01 -2.10
N CYS A 119 12.43 8.68 -2.23
CA CYS A 119 12.03 9.75 -1.31
C CYS A 119 10.51 9.93 -1.34
N GLY A 120 9.98 10.52 -0.29
CA GLY A 120 8.56 10.83 -0.18
C GLY A 120 8.03 10.72 1.23
N VAL A 121 6.72 10.69 1.32
CA VAL A 121 5.99 10.53 2.58
C VAL A 121 4.83 9.55 2.40
N LEU A 122 4.57 8.76 3.44
CA LEU A 122 3.36 7.97 3.60
C LEU A 122 2.59 8.54 4.79
N THR A 123 1.31 8.81 4.60
CA THR A 123 0.41 9.26 5.68
C THR A 123 -0.56 8.15 5.98
N MET A 124 -0.36 7.48 7.11
CA MET A 124 -1.31 6.51 7.66
C MET A 124 -2.48 7.28 8.23
N SER A 125 -3.66 7.12 7.66
CA SER A 125 -4.90 7.80 8.07
C SER A 125 -5.76 6.95 9.00
N GLU A 126 -5.61 5.62 8.93
CA GLU A 126 -6.32 4.64 9.75
C GLU A 126 -5.40 3.47 10.08
N TYR A 127 -5.47 3.00 11.32
CA TYR A 127 -4.79 1.79 11.76
C TYR A 127 -5.65 1.05 12.78
N GLY A 128 -6.22 -0.07 12.37
CA GLY A 128 -7.10 -0.93 13.17
C GLY A 128 -6.76 -2.41 13.01
N GLU A 129 -7.47 -3.25 13.74
CA GLU A 129 -7.31 -4.71 13.67
C GLU A 129 -7.92 -5.27 12.36
N ASP A 130 -8.99 -4.64 11.87
CA ASP A 130 -9.75 -5.10 10.70
C ASP A 130 -9.31 -4.42 9.39
N SER A 131 -8.73 -3.23 9.48
CA SER A 131 -8.29 -2.46 8.31
C SER A 131 -7.24 -1.41 8.64
N ILE A 132 -6.44 -1.08 7.65
CA ILE A 132 -5.54 0.05 7.66
C ILE A 132 -5.69 0.84 6.35
N ALA A 133 -5.52 2.18 6.42
CA ALA A 133 -5.57 3.04 5.25
C ALA A 133 -4.43 4.06 5.24
N ALA A 134 -3.86 4.29 4.07
CA ALA A 134 -2.82 5.30 3.89
C ALA A 134 -2.84 5.90 2.49
N THR A 135 -2.27 7.09 2.39
CA THR A 135 -1.89 7.73 1.14
C THR A 135 -0.37 7.92 1.11
N PHE A 136 0.21 7.93 -0.08
CA PHE A 136 1.65 8.11 -0.22
C PHE A 136 1.99 8.89 -1.50
N THR A 137 3.11 9.59 -1.47
CA THR A 137 3.63 10.35 -2.62
C THR A 137 5.14 10.52 -2.52
N GLY A 138 5.78 10.64 -3.66
CA GLY A 138 7.23 10.81 -3.70
C GLY A 138 7.84 10.62 -5.08
N LYS A 139 9.10 10.19 -5.07
CA LYS A 139 9.84 9.83 -6.27
C LYS A 139 10.44 8.44 -6.15
N MET A 140 10.47 7.73 -7.26
CA MET A 140 11.00 6.38 -7.38
C MET A 140 11.96 6.26 -8.57
N LEU A 141 12.78 5.24 -8.53
CA LEU A 141 13.68 4.84 -9.60
C LEU A 141 13.34 3.42 -10.05
N ARG A 142 13.66 3.10 -11.29
CA ARG A 142 13.77 1.69 -11.67
C ARG A 142 14.85 1.02 -10.83
N LYS A 143 14.61 -0.22 -10.44
CA LYS A 143 15.49 -0.97 -9.53
C LYS A 143 16.89 -1.18 -10.10
N ASP A 144 17.01 -1.39 -11.41
CA ASP A 144 18.29 -1.48 -12.10
C ASP A 144 19.09 -0.17 -12.04
N HIS A 145 18.43 0.98 -12.16
CA HIS A 145 19.05 2.27 -11.96
C HIS A 145 19.45 2.52 -10.50
N ALA A 146 18.59 2.14 -9.55
CA ALA A 146 18.92 2.24 -8.13
C ALA A 146 20.17 1.40 -7.77
N LEU A 147 20.27 0.17 -8.28
CA LEU A 147 21.45 -0.69 -8.09
C LEU A 147 22.71 -0.12 -8.77
N SER A 148 22.57 0.45 -9.97
CA SER A 148 23.68 1.10 -10.66
C SER A 148 24.17 2.35 -9.93
N LEU A 149 23.27 3.05 -9.25
CA LEU A 149 23.57 4.20 -8.41
C LEU A 149 24.40 3.80 -7.18
N ILE A 150 23.98 2.73 -6.48
CA ILE A 150 24.74 2.16 -5.34
C ILE A 150 26.14 1.74 -5.78
N GLY A 151 26.27 1.20 -6.97
CA GLY A 151 27.55 0.80 -7.57
C GLY A 151 28.42 1.97 -8.07
N GLY A 152 27.96 3.22 -7.94
CA GLY A 152 28.71 4.41 -8.40
C GLY A 152 28.78 4.55 -9.93
N ASN A 153 27.93 3.88 -10.67
CA ASN A 153 27.93 3.82 -12.14
C ASN A 153 26.99 4.84 -12.81
N LEU A 154 26.28 5.65 -12.05
CA LEU A 154 25.39 6.69 -12.57
C LEU A 154 25.87 8.09 -12.16
N THR A 155 25.77 9.03 -13.09
CA THR A 155 26.00 10.44 -12.80
C THR A 155 24.76 11.06 -12.15
N PRO A 156 24.90 12.16 -11.38
CA PRO A 156 23.79 12.92 -10.81
C PRO A 156 22.69 13.25 -11.81
N GLU A 157 23.10 13.67 -12.97
CA GLU A 157 22.18 14.05 -14.07
C GLU A 157 21.41 12.86 -14.61
N ALA A 158 22.04 11.69 -14.75
CA ALA A 158 21.37 10.46 -15.15
C ALA A 158 20.34 10.00 -14.12
N VAL A 159 20.63 10.18 -12.80
CA VAL A 159 19.67 9.90 -11.73
C VAL A 159 18.46 10.81 -11.83
N GLN A 160 18.67 12.13 -11.91
CA GLN A 160 17.58 13.10 -12.01
C GLN A 160 16.65 12.82 -13.20
N ASN A 161 17.22 12.47 -14.35
CA ASN A 161 16.47 12.12 -15.56
C ASN A 161 15.71 10.78 -15.45
N SER A 162 16.13 9.92 -14.54
CA SER A 162 15.53 8.59 -14.32
C SER A 162 14.43 8.59 -13.25
N LEU A 163 14.30 9.67 -12.47
CA LEU A 163 13.30 9.79 -11.44
C LEU A 163 11.89 9.84 -12.02
N ARG A 164 10.99 9.08 -11.40
CA ARG A 164 9.56 9.08 -11.68
C ARG A 164 8.79 9.59 -10.48
N THR A 165 7.81 10.44 -10.70
CA THR A 165 6.90 10.86 -9.65
C THR A 165 5.88 9.76 -9.40
N PHE A 166 5.60 9.45 -8.14
CA PHE A 166 4.53 8.53 -7.79
C PHE A 166 3.60 9.13 -6.74
N SER A 167 2.36 8.67 -6.77
CA SER A 167 1.36 8.86 -5.72
C SER A 167 0.44 7.66 -5.67
N GLY A 168 -0.18 7.43 -4.52
CA GLY A 168 -1.10 6.32 -4.40
C GLY A 168 -1.79 6.28 -3.04
N GLN A 169 -2.58 5.24 -2.88
CA GLN A 169 -3.31 4.97 -1.65
C GLN A 169 -3.53 3.47 -1.52
N PHE A 170 -3.79 3.03 -0.30
CA PHE A 170 -4.34 1.70 -0.05
C PHE A 170 -5.34 1.73 1.09
N VAL A 171 -6.27 0.78 1.02
CA VAL A 171 -7.03 0.25 2.15
C VAL A 171 -6.73 -1.23 2.18
N ALA A 172 -6.08 -1.72 3.22
CA ALA A 172 -5.68 -3.12 3.34
C ALA A 172 -6.38 -3.79 4.53
N VAL A 173 -6.66 -5.09 4.37
CA VAL A 173 -7.28 -5.96 5.37
C VAL A 173 -6.31 -7.07 5.79
N PRO A 174 -6.48 -7.70 6.95
CA PRO A 174 -5.60 -8.78 7.40
C PRO A 174 -5.53 -9.97 6.46
#